data_fd2885c7dbee46923703ee6a14b613c4
#
_entry.id   fd2885c7dbee46923703ee6a14b613c4
#
_cell.length_a   1.000
_cell.length_b   1.000
_cell.length_c   1.000
_cell.angle_alpha   90.00
_cell.angle_beta   90.00
_cell.angle_gamma   90.00
#
_symmetry.space_group_name_H-M   'P 1'
#
loop_
_entity.id
_entity.type
_entity.pdbx_description
1 polymer ?
#
loop_
_entity_poly.entity_id
_entity_poly.type
_entity_poly.pdbx_seq_one_letter_code
_entity_poly.pdbx_strand_id
1 'polypeptide(L)'
;MKINLNTRDMELALVRYLDSRVNFIIPNVFWGLNFNYELDLMVVKTSGYAYEIEIKVSIADLKADKKKKWGHYSNRIKQLYFALPLVLLEKAEPLIPERAGIYTVDEYSRVNLYRKPKINIHARKLNEKEIIKLGKLSNMRMWNAIQTLNDRIKNG
;
A
#
# COMPACT_ATOMS: atom_id res chain seq x y z
N MET A 1 25.36 -5.94 8.79
CA MET A 1 24.78 -6.35 7.50
C MET A 1 23.61 -5.41 7.19
N LYS A 2 23.68 -4.58 6.16
CA LYS A 2 22.53 -3.75 5.74
C LYS A 2 21.52 -4.68 5.07
N ILE A 3 20.45 -5.04 5.76
CA ILE A 3 19.33 -5.73 5.14
C ILE A 3 18.63 -4.70 4.26
N ASN A 4 18.74 -4.89 2.95
CA ASN A 4 18.08 -4.03 1.97
C ASN A 4 16.65 -4.57 1.78
N LEU A 5 15.68 -3.95 2.46
CA LEU A 5 14.28 -4.34 2.33
C LEU A 5 13.81 -4.08 0.89
N ASN A 6 13.28 -5.09 0.25
CA ASN A 6 12.61 -4.95 -1.04
C ASN A 6 11.11 -4.67 -0.87
N THR A 7 10.41 -4.40 -1.97
CA THR A 7 8.98 -4.09 -1.94
C THR A 7 8.15 -5.19 -1.29
N ARG A 8 8.48 -6.46 -1.54
CA ARG A 8 7.76 -7.60 -0.96
C ARG A 8 7.97 -7.70 0.56
N ASP A 9 9.17 -7.42 1.03
CA ASP A 9 9.46 -7.38 2.48
C ASP A 9 8.63 -6.30 3.17
N MET A 10 8.51 -5.13 2.52
CA MET A 10 7.69 -4.01 2.99
C MET A 10 6.20 -4.37 3.03
N GLU A 11 5.67 -4.97 1.96
CA GLU A 11 4.28 -5.42 1.90
C GLU A 11 3.96 -6.40 3.03
N LEU A 12 4.80 -7.42 3.23
CA LEU A 12 4.57 -8.43 4.27
C LEU A 12 4.64 -7.85 5.69
N ALA A 13 5.55 -6.90 5.93
CA ALA A 13 5.63 -6.20 7.21
C ALA A 13 4.36 -5.39 7.47
N LEU A 14 3.89 -4.63 6.48
CA LEU A 14 2.67 -3.81 6.57
C LEU A 14 1.42 -4.67 6.76
N VAL A 15 1.28 -5.78 6.03
CA VAL A 15 0.11 -6.68 6.16
C VAL A 15 0.04 -7.28 7.57
N ARG A 16 1.17 -7.67 8.15
CA ARG A 16 1.24 -8.14 9.54
C ARG A 16 0.84 -7.05 10.54
N TYR A 17 1.39 -5.85 10.38
CA TYR A 17 1.10 -4.71 11.25
C TYR A 17 -0.36 -4.27 11.18
N LEU A 18 -0.93 -4.22 9.98
CA LEU A 18 -2.31 -3.79 9.73
C LEU A 18 -3.34 -4.88 10.03
N ASP A 19 -2.92 -6.09 10.27
CA ASP A 19 -3.74 -7.27 10.58
C ASP A 19 -4.82 -7.57 9.52
N SER A 20 -4.49 -8.48 8.60
CA SER A 20 -5.40 -8.91 7.53
C SER A 20 -6.65 -9.64 8.00
N ARG A 21 -6.73 -10.02 9.30
CA ARG A 21 -7.94 -10.58 9.91
C ARG A 21 -8.99 -9.48 10.23
N VAL A 22 -8.54 -8.24 10.38
CA VAL A 22 -9.39 -7.10 10.76
C VAL A 22 -9.63 -6.18 9.58
N ASN A 23 -8.61 -5.98 8.74
CA ASN A 23 -8.64 -5.06 7.60
C ASN A 23 -8.57 -5.84 6.29
N PHE A 24 -9.32 -5.38 5.29
CA PHE A 24 -9.22 -5.94 3.95
C PHE A 24 -8.05 -5.24 3.23
N ILE A 25 -6.94 -5.96 2.98
CA ILE A 25 -5.70 -5.41 2.44
C ILE A 25 -5.48 -6.02 1.06
N ILE A 26 -5.46 -5.17 0.02
CA ILE A 26 -5.38 -5.61 -1.37
C ILE A 26 -4.16 -4.95 -2.03
N PRO A 27 -3.22 -5.74 -2.59
CA PRO A 27 -2.08 -5.20 -3.31
C PRO A 27 -2.44 -4.79 -4.74
N ASN A 28 -1.73 -3.80 -5.28
CA ASN A 28 -1.71 -3.36 -6.68
C ASN A 28 -3.12 -3.12 -7.24
N VAL A 29 -3.86 -2.20 -6.64
CA VAL A 29 -5.24 -1.91 -7.04
C VAL A 29 -5.25 -0.84 -8.12
N PHE A 30 -5.67 -1.22 -9.32
CA PHE A 30 -5.91 -0.32 -10.44
C PHE A 30 -7.27 -0.63 -11.07
N TRP A 31 -7.46 -1.90 -11.42
CA TRP A 31 -8.64 -2.37 -12.14
C TRP A 31 -9.92 -2.35 -11.29
N GLY A 32 -10.99 -1.91 -11.92
CA GLY A 32 -12.35 -2.05 -11.37
C GLY A 32 -12.84 -0.89 -10.51
N LEU A 33 -11.98 0.04 -10.11
CA LEU A 33 -12.35 1.22 -9.31
C LEU A 33 -12.12 2.56 -10.03
N ASN A 34 -11.68 2.54 -11.28
CA ASN A 34 -11.40 3.72 -12.10
C ASN A 34 -10.41 4.70 -11.42
N PHE A 35 -9.35 4.16 -10.83
CA PHE A 35 -8.23 4.99 -10.42
C PHE A 35 -7.41 5.42 -11.64
N ASN A 36 -6.84 6.60 -11.59
CA ASN A 36 -5.94 7.12 -12.63
C ASN A 36 -4.51 6.57 -12.50
N TYR A 37 -4.25 5.79 -11.46
CA TYR A 37 -2.94 5.23 -11.10
C TYR A 37 -3.14 3.92 -10.34
N GLU A 38 -2.10 3.09 -10.28
CA GLU A 38 -2.10 1.86 -9.48
C GLU A 38 -1.70 2.19 -8.03
N LEU A 39 -2.46 1.69 -7.06
CA LEU A 39 -2.13 1.75 -5.64
C LEU A 39 -1.30 0.53 -5.27
N ASP A 40 -0.18 0.74 -4.55
CA ASP A 40 0.63 -0.39 -4.08
C ASP A 40 -0.14 -1.25 -3.08
N LEU A 41 -0.75 -0.64 -2.07
CA LEU A 41 -1.70 -1.30 -1.16
C LEU A 41 -2.94 -0.44 -0.94
N MET A 42 -4.10 -1.07 -1.00
CA MET A 42 -5.36 -0.50 -0.55
C MET A 42 -5.83 -1.22 0.71
N VAL A 43 -6.13 -0.46 1.75
CA VAL A 43 -6.59 -0.97 3.04
C VAL A 43 -8.02 -0.51 3.26
N VAL A 44 -8.97 -1.44 3.27
CA VAL A 44 -10.38 -1.15 3.57
C VAL A 44 -10.66 -1.51 5.01
N LYS A 45 -11.10 -0.53 5.77
CA LYS A 45 -11.48 -0.69 7.19
C LYS A 45 -12.89 -1.22 7.34
N THR A 46 -13.21 -1.80 8.49
CA THR A 46 -14.56 -2.24 8.83
C THR A 46 -15.60 -1.12 8.76
N SER A 47 -15.16 0.13 8.89
CA SER A 47 -16.00 1.32 8.70
C SER A 47 -16.43 1.56 7.25
N GLY A 48 -15.84 0.85 6.28
CA GLY A 48 -16.06 1.04 4.85
C GLY A 48 -15.17 2.11 4.19
N TYR A 49 -14.38 2.84 4.97
CA TYR A 49 -13.39 3.77 4.43
C TYR A 49 -12.12 3.06 4.00
N ALA A 50 -11.50 3.57 2.93
CA ALA A 50 -10.26 3.03 2.40
C ALA A 50 -9.07 3.97 2.60
N TYR A 51 -7.91 3.38 2.77
CA TYR A 51 -6.61 4.04 2.87
C TYR A 51 -5.71 3.55 1.72
N GLU A 52 -4.84 4.42 1.26
CA GLU A 52 -3.81 4.11 0.30
C GLU A 52 -2.45 4.09 0.98
N ILE A 53 -1.64 3.09 0.70
CA ILE A 53 -0.25 3.04 1.14
C ILE A 53 0.64 2.85 -0.09
N GLU A 54 1.49 3.83 -0.36
CA GLU A 54 2.52 3.79 -1.38
C GLU A 54 3.83 3.29 -0.78
N ILE A 55 4.44 2.29 -1.38
CA ILE A 55 5.69 1.69 -0.91
C ILE A 55 6.86 2.24 -1.72
N LYS A 56 7.85 2.79 -1.05
CA LYS A 56 9.04 3.36 -1.68
C LYS A 56 10.29 2.79 -1.04
N VAL A 57 11.05 2.01 -1.78
CA VAL A 57 12.27 1.35 -1.29
C VAL A 57 13.55 2.10 -1.63
N SER A 58 13.45 3.20 -2.38
CA SER A 58 14.58 4.08 -2.71
C SER A 58 14.15 5.53 -2.85
N ILE A 59 15.13 6.44 -2.70
CA ILE A 59 14.91 7.88 -2.94
C ILE A 59 14.63 8.18 -4.42
N ALA A 60 15.24 7.42 -5.34
CA ALA A 60 14.98 7.56 -6.77
C ALA A 60 13.52 7.23 -7.12
N ASP A 61 12.97 6.17 -6.54
CA ASP A 61 11.58 5.76 -6.69
C ASP A 61 10.62 6.83 -6.15
N LEU A 62 10.91 7.38 -4.98
CA LEU A 62 10.13 8.47 -4.39
C LEU A 62 10.16 9.75 -5.25
N LYS A 63 11.32 10.10 -5.82
CA LYS A 63 11.44 11.24 -6.73
C LYS A 63 10.68 11.03 -8.04
N ALA A 64 10.66 9.81 -8.57
CA ALA A 64 9.88 9.45 -9.75
C ALA A 64 8.37 9.62 -9.50
N ASP A 65 7.91 9.29 -8.31
CA ASP A 65 6.51 9.45 -7.91
C ASP A 65 6.05 10.92 -7.93
N LYS A 66 6.89 11.87 -7.51
CA LYS A 66 6.59 13.31 -7.55
C LYS A 66 6.30 13.84 -8.95
N LYS A 67 6.78 13.18 -10.00
CA LYS A 67 6.57 13.58 -11.40
C LYS A 67 5.24 13.10 -11.97
N LYS A 68 4.48 12.29 -11.24
CA LYS A 68 3.17 11.82 -11.68
C LYS A 68 2.18 12.98 -11.76
N LYS A 69 1.57 13.16 -12.93
CA LYS A 69 0.69 14.29 -13.25
C LYS A 69 -0.53 14.42 -12.33
N TRP A 70 -1.05 13.29 -11.84
CA TRP A 70 -2.32 13.24 -11.11
C TRP A 70 -2.17 13.17 -9.60
N GLY A 71 -0.96 12.91 -9.09
CA GLY A 71 -0.74 12.68 -7.67
C GLY A 71 -1.57 11.49 -7.15
N HIS A 72 -1.56 11.32 -5.84
CA HIS A 72 -2.35 10.30 -5.14
C HIS A 72 -3.61 10.94 -4.57
N TYR A 73 -4.61 11.21 -5.41
CA TYR A 73 -5.85 11.83 -4.97
C TYR A 73 -7.08 11.13 -5.53
N SER A 74 -7.95 10.68 -4.63
CA SER A 74 -9.25 10.08 -4.96
C SER A 74 -10.25 10.32 -3.83
N ASN A 75 -11.51 10.56 -4.18
CA ASN A 75 -12.59 10.65 -3.20
C ASN A 75 -12.92 9.31 -2.53
N ARG A 76 -12.32 8.20 -2.97
CA ARG A 76 -12.41 6.89 -2.31
C ARG A 76 -11.33 6.69 -1.26
N ILE A 77 -10.31 7.54 -1.23
CA ILE A 77 -9.18 7.40 -0.31
C ILE A 77 -9.30 8.45 0.79
N LYS A 78 -9.49 7.96 2.02
CA LYS A 78 -9.63 8.80 3.20
C LYS A 78 -8.29 9.26 3.74
N GLN A 79 -7.27 8.42 3.66
CA GLN A 79 -5.92 8.70 4.14
C GLN A 79 -4.89 8.12 3.18
N LEU A 80 -3.85 8.90 2.92
CA LEU A 80 -2.69 8.48 2.13
C LEU A 80 -1.51 8.28 3.07
N TYR A 81 -0.79 7.19 2.88
CA TYR A 81 0.47 6.90 3.56
C TYR A 81 1.57 6.59 2.55
N PHE A 82 2.78 6.93 2.92
CA PHE A 82 3.99 6.40 2.32
C PHE A 82 4.66 5.45 3.31
N ALA A 83 5.09 4.30 2.83
CA ALA A 83 5.85 3.34 3.62
C ALA A 83 7.25 3.20 3.04
N LEU A 84 8.27 3.32 3.89
CA LEU A 84 9.66 3.29 3.48
C LEU A 84 10.55 2.62 4.53
N PRO A 85 11.70 2.07 4.12
CA PRO A 85 12.71 1.61 5.06
C PRO A 85 13.16 2.75 5.99
N LEU A 86 13.30 2.47 7.29
CA LEU A 86 13.66 3.47 8.30
C LEU A 86 14.93 4.25 7.93
N VAL A 87 15.90 3.59 7.31
CA VAL A 87 17.18 4.20 6.89
C VAL A 87 17.02 5.31 5.84
N LEU A 88 15.87 5.38 5.15
CA LEU A 88 15.61 6.41 4.14
C LEU A 88 14.88 7.64 4.71
N LEU A 89 14.36 7.56 5.94
CA LEU A 89 13.42 8.53 6.49
C LEU A 89 13.93 9.97 6.38
N GLU A 90 15.11 10.26 6.83
CA GLU A 90 15.68 11.63 6.84
C GLU A 90 15.71 12.28 5.46
N LYS A 91 16.07 11.50 4.43
CA LYS A 91 16.13 11.98 3.04
C LYS A 91 14.77 11.96 2.33
N ALA A 92 13.88 11.08 2.76
CA ALA A 92 12.58 10.87 2.14
C ALA A 92 11.53 11.87 2.64
N GLU A 93 11.52 12.18 3.93
CA GLU A 93 10.48 13.00 4.55
C GLU A 93 10.22 14.32 3.83
N PRO A 94 11.23 15.13 3.44
CA PRO A 94 11.01 16.38 2.72
C PRO A 94 10.40 16.20 1.31
N LEU A 95 10.44 14.97 0.78
CA LEU A 95 9.92 14.64 -0.54
C LEU A 95 8.47 14.12 -0.49
N ILE A 96 7.98 13.73 0.69
CA ILE A 96 6.64 13.17 0.88
C ILE A 96 5.64 14.30 1.12
N PRO A 97 4.47 14.30 0.42
CA PRO A 97 3.45 15.32 0.63
C PRO A 97 3.06 15.48 2.10
N GLU A 98 2.90 16.71 2.55
CA GLU A 98 2.59 17.03 3.96
C GLU A 98 1.27 16.38 4.44
N ARG A 99 0.33 16.16 3.52
CA ARG A 99 -0.95 15.48 3.80
C ARG A 99 -0.81 13.98 4.05
N ALA A 100 0.27 13.38 3.57
CA ALA A 100 0.48 11.93 3.71
C ALA A 100 1.06 11.57 5.07
N GLY A 101 0.61 10.46 5.63
CA GLY A 101 1.25 9.80 6.75
C GLY A 101 2.54 9.08 6.30
N ILE A 102 3.37 8.70 7.25
CA ILE A 102 4.59 7.96 6.98
C ILE A 102 4.66 6.75 7.91
N TYR A 103 4.73 5.57 7.31
CA TYR A 103 5.18 4.35 7.98
C TYR A 103 6.66 4.12 7.70
N THR A 104 7.39 3.74 8.72
CA THR A 104 8.77 3.25 8.56
C THR A 104 8.85 1.78 8.90
N VAL A 105 9.71 1.05 8.19
CA VAL A 105 9.98 -0.36 8.45
C VAL A 105 11.46 -0.51 8.74
N ASP A 106 11.80 -1.08 9.89
CA ASP A 106 13.19 -1.31 10.28
C ASP A 106 13.76 -2.63 9.73
N GLU A 107 15.02 -2.89 9.98
CA GLU A 107 15.74 -4.09 9.54
C GLU A 107 15.17 -5.41 10.12
N TYR A 108 14.37 -5.32 11.17
CA TYR A 108 13.67 -6.46 11.79
C TYR A 108 12.22 -6.59 11.30
N SER A 109 11.84 -5.88 10.23
CA SER A 109 10.46 -5.83 9.71
C SER A 109 9.43 -5.28 10.69
N ARG A 110 9.84 -4.46 11.65
CA ARG A 110 8.93 -3.77 12.57
C ARG A 110 8.46 -2.47 11.93
N VAL A 111 7.14 -2.30 11.92
CA VAL A 111 6.48 -1.11 11.36
C VAL A 111 6.22 -0.09 12.46
N ASN A 112 6.54 1.17 12.19
CA ASN A 112 6.23 2.29 13.07
C ASN A 112 5.51 3.39 12.29
N LEU A 113 4.47 3.97 12.89
CA LEU A 113 3.80 5.17 12.36
C LEU A 113 4.61 6.40 12.80
N TYR A 114 5.43 6.92 11.88
CA TYR A 114 6.25 8.10 12.12
C TYR A 114 5.46 9.41 12.05
N ARG A 115 4.60 9.55 11.03
CA ARG A 115 3.75 10.75 10.82
C ARG A 115 2.32 10.34 10.52
N LYS A 116 1.36 10.95 11.23
CA LYS A 116 -0.08 10.77 10.95
C LYS A 116 -0.48 11.50 9.68
N PRO A 117 -1.38 10.95 8.85
CA PRO A 117 -1.88 11.63 7.65
C PRO A 117 -2.95 12.68 7.99
N LYS A 118 -3.13 13.63 7.11
CA LYS A 118 -4.32 14.49 7.11
C LYS A 118 -5.51 13.72 6.53
N ILE A 119 -6.68 13.88 7.12
CA ILE A 119 -7.91 13.21 6.67
C ILE A 119 -8.46 13.94 5.44
N ASN A 120 -8.76 13.20 4.37
CA ASN A 120 -9.54 13.72 3.27
C ASN A 120 -11.02 13.79 3.68
N ILE A 121 -11.50 14.99 3.98
CA ILE A 121 -12.88 15.22 4.42
C ILE A 121 -13.92 14.95 3.32
N HIS A 122 -13.52 14.95 2.05
CA HIS A 122 -14.37 14.65 0.90
C HIS A 122 -14.41 13.16 0.55
N ALA A 123 -13.66 12.33 1.29
CA ALA A 123 -13.67 10.90 1.04
C ALA A 123 -15.01 10.28 1.44
N ARG A 124 -15.51 9.42 0.58
CA ARG A 124 -16.69 8.60 0.83
C ARG A 124 -16.29 7.16 1.16
N LYS A 125 -17.19 6.45 1.82
CA LYS A 125 -17.07 4.99 1.98
C LYS A 125 -17.14 4.30 0.62
N LEU A 126 -16.50 3.15 0.51
CA LEU A 126 -16.71 2.25 -0.61
C LEU A 126 -18.14 1.69 -0.56
N ASN A 127 -18.74 1.58 -1.74
CA ASN A 127 -20.04 0.91 -1.85
C ASN A 127 -19.85 -0.61 -1.98
N GLU A 128 -20.95 -1.34 -1.86
CA GLU A 128 -20.94 -2.81 -1.90
C GLU A 128 -20.35 -3.35 -3.21
N LYS A 129 -20.67 -2.75 -4.35
CA LYS A 129 -20.14 -3.18 -5.67
C LYS A 129 -18.61 -3.01 -5.74
N GLU A 130 -18.09 -1.93 -5.19
CA GLU A 130 -16.65 -1.68 -5.12
C GLU A 130 -15.95 -2.71 -4.22
N ILE A 131 -16.53 -3.02 -3.06
CA ILE A 131 -16.01 -4.04 -2.15
C ILE A 131 -16.01 -5.43 -2.80
N ILE A 132 -17.08 -5.79 -3.51
CA ILE A 132 -17.15 -7.06 -4.26
C ILE A 132 -16.07 -7.12 -5.35
N LYS A 133 -15.86 -6.04 -6.10
CA LYS A 133 -14.79 -5.97 -7.12
C LYS A 133 -13.41 -6.18 -6.51
N LEU A 134 -13.12 -5.54 -5.39
CA LEU A 134 -11.88 -5.74 -4.64
C LEU A 134 -11.73 -7.18 -4.17
N GLY A 135 -12.81 -7.77 -3.68
CA GLY A 135 -12.84 -9.18 -3.27
C GLY A 135 -12.50 -10.13 -4.43
N LYS A 136 -13.09 -9.89 -5.61
CA LYS A 136 -12.79 -10.68 -6.82
C LYS A 136 -11.33 -10.51 -7.26
N LEU A 137 -10.80 -9.30 -7.22
CA LEU A 137 -9.40 -9.02 -7.56
C LEU A 137 -8.45 -9.75 -6.59
N SER A 138 -8.70 -9.65 -5.31
CA SER A 138 -7.91 -10.31 -4.27
C SER A 138 -7.97 -11.85 -4.42
N ASN A 139 -9.16 -12.39 -4.65
CA ASN A 139 -9.38 -13.82 -4.85
C ASN A 139 -8.62 -14.34 -6.09
N MET A 140 -8.70 -13.64 -7.21
CA MET A 140 -7.98 -13.99 -8.43
C MET A 140 -6.46 -14.01 -8.20
N ARG A 141 -5.92 -13.03 -7.48
CA ARG A 141 -4.48 -12.97 -7.17
C ARG A 141 -4.04 -14.08 -6.25
N MET A 142 -4.86 -14.45 -5.27
CA MET A 142 -4.59 -15.58 -4.40
C MET A 142 -4.47 -16.88 -5.21
N TRP A 143 -5.43 -17.16 -6.10
CA TRP A 143 -5.40 -18.37 -6.92
C TRP A 143 -4.22 -18.38 -7.90
N ASN A 144 -3.89 -17.25 -8.52
CA ASN A 144 -2.70 -17.14 -9.37
C ASN A 144 -1.40 -17.40 -8.58
N ALA A 145 -1.30 -16.89 -7.35
CA ALA A 145 -0.15 -17.12 -6.49
C ALA A 145 -0.03 -18.60 -6.10
N ILE A 146 -1.13 -19.26 -5.77
CA ILE A 146 -1.18 -20.70 -5.47
C ILE A 146 -0.75 -21.53 -6.69
N GLN A 147 -1.27 -21.18 -7.87
CA GLN A 147 -0.88 -21.85 -9.11
C GLN A 147 0.62 -21.71 -9.38
N THR A 148 1.16 -20.48 -9.28
CA THR A 148 2.60 -20.23 -9.48
C THR A 148 3.46 -21.02 -8.50
N LEU A 149 3.05 -21.09 -7.23
CA LEU A 149 3.76 -21.87 -6.21
C LEU A 149 3.74 -23.37 -6.55
N ASN A 150 2.57 -23.89 -6.93
CA ASN A 150 2.41 -25.28 -7.31
C ASN A 150 3.28 -25.66 -8.53
N ASP A 151 3.35 -24.78 -9.54
CA ASP A 151 4.16 -24.99 -10.73
C ASP A 151 5.67 -25.00 -10.39
N ARG A 152 6.11 -24.13 -9.49
CA ARG A 152 7.50 -24.13 -8.99
C ARG A 152 7.85 -25.43 -8.27
N ILE A 153 6.95 -25.95 -7.44
CA ILE A 153 7.15 -27.21 -6.71
C ILE A 153 7.27 -28.39 -7.69
N LYS A 154 6.46 -28.41 -8.76
CA LYS A 154 6.48 -29.50 -9.75
C LYS A 154 7.69 -29.46 -10.68
N ASN A 155 8.24 -28.27 -10.94
CA ASN A 155 9.34 -28.08 -11.88
C ASN A 155 10.72 -27.90 -11.20
N GLY A 156 10.77 -27.89 -9.90
CA GLY A 156 11.99 -27.83 -9.09
C GLY A 156 12.41 -29.20 -8.63
#